data_8f38008c67c7db3cc7f731860f5e36fb
#
_entry.id   8f38008c67c7db3cc7f731860f5e36fb
#
_cell.length_a   1.000
_cell.length_b   1.000
_cell.length_c   1.000
_cell.angle_alpha   90.00
_cell.angle_beta   90.00
_cell.angle_gamma   90.00
#
_symmetry.space_group_name_H-M   'P 1'
#
loop_
_entity.id
_entity.type
_entity.pdbx_description
1 polymer ?
#
loop_
_entity_poly.entity_id
_entity_poly.type
_entity_poly.pdbx_seq_one_letter_code
_entity_poly.pdbx_strand_id
1 'polypeptide(L)'
;MKTLNASQLFPGGAPISRFEDARALAYSLAESDSELLEPELVAWIDRPSRQASPGLQGCGGPDGWHDYGISHGGRLEVEVGELASFIFTEASPYDS
;
A
#
# COMPACT_ATOMS: atom_id res chain seq x y z
N MET A 1 -8.82 -8.43 5.06
CA MET A 1 -8.26 -7.55 4.02
C MET A 1 -7.61 -8.39 2.93
N LYS A 2 -7.89 -8.07 1.69
CA LYS A 2 -7.32 -8.77 0.55
C LYS A 2 -5.87 -8.35 0.34
N THR A 3 -5.01 -9.32 0.01
CA THR A 3 -3.60 -9.04 -0.24
C THR A 3 -3.21 -9.45 -1.65
N LEU A 4 -2.57 -8.54 -2.37
CA LEU A 4 -2.00 -8.82 -3.68
C LEU A 4 -0.47 -8.78 -3.58
N ASN A 5 0.17 -9.80 -4.13
CA ASN A 5 1.62 -9.86 -4.17
C ASN A 5 2.09 -9.46 -5.56
N ALA A 6 2.73 -8.31 -5.66
CA ALA A 6 3.25 -7.81 -6.93
C ALA A 6 4.74 -8.13 -7.04
N SER A 7 5.19 -8.33 -8.26
CA SER A 7 6.60 -8.54 -8.53
C SER A 7 7.36 -7.22 -8.37
N GLN A 8 8.66 -7.31 -8.08
CA GLN A 8 9.54 -6.14 -8.10
C GLN A 8 9.91 -5.71 -9.51
N LEU A 9 9.18 -6.20 -10.49
CA LEU A 9 9.40 -5.89 -11.89
C LEU A 9 8.15 -5.29 -12.49
N PHE A 10 8.34 -4.28 -13.34
CA PHE A 10 7.25 -3.79 -14.16
C PHE A 10 6.86 -4.86 -15.20
N PRO A 11 5.65 -4.77 -15.78
CA PRO A 11 5.22 -5.76 -16.78
C PRO A 11 6.20 -5.98 -17.93
N GLY A 12 7.04 -5.02 -18.24
CA GLY A 12 8.07 -5.18 -19.26
C GLY A 12 9.36 -5.82 -18.79
N GLY A 13 9.43 -6.24 -17.53
CA GLY A 13 10.64 -6.85 -16.98
C GLY A 13 11.64 -5.87 -16.41
N ALA A 14 11.36 -4.56 -16.44
CA ALA A 14 12.25 -3.56 -15.85
C ALA A 14 12.20 -3.65 -14.33
N PRO A 15 13.35 -3.61 -13.65
CA PRO A 15 13.36 -3.71 -12.18
C PRO A 15 12.78 -2.47 -11.52
N ILE A 16 12.04 -2.69 -10.44
CA ILE A 16 11.54 -1.62 -9.59
C ILE A 16 12.52 -1.50 -8.42
N SER A 17 13.26 -0.41 -8.38
CA SER A 17 14.25 -0.18 -7.34
C SER A 17 13.93 1.04 -6.47
N ARG A 18 12.93 1.83 -6.87
CA ARG A 18 12.57 3.05 -6.19
C ARG A 18 11.18 2.93 -5.58
N PHE A 19 11.04 3.52 -4.39
CA PHE A 19 9.75 3.52 -3.71
C PHE A 19 8.65 4.15 -4.56
N GLU A 20 8.96 5.23 -5.26
CA GLU A 20 7.98 5.93 -6.10
C GLU A 20 7.42 5.03 -7.19
N ASP A 21 8.27 4.20 -7.77
CA ASP A 21 7.84 3.27 -8.82
C ASP A 21 6.99 2.15 -8.23
N ALA A 22 7.35 1.67 -7.05
CA ALA A 22 6.56 0.66 -6.35
C ALA A 22 5.17 1.21 -6.01
N ARG A 23 5.11 2.46 -5.57
CA ARG A 23 3.86 3.13 -5.25
C ARG A 23 2.97 3.27 -6.49
N ALA A 24 3.57 3.66 -7.61
CA ALA A 24 2.82 3.80 -8.86
C ALA A 24 2.23 2.46 -9.31
N LEU A 25 3.00 1.39 -9.19
CA LEU A 25 2.50 0.06 -9.51
C LEU A 25 1.37 -0.35 -8.57
N ALA A 26 1.52 -0.08 -7.28
CA ALA A 26 0.49 -0.40 -6.30
C ALA A 26 -0.82 0.33 -6.60
N TYR A 27 -0.75 1.62 -6.93
CA TYR A 27 -1.93 2.38 -7.31
C TYR A 27 -2.60 1.81 -8.56
N SER A 28 -1.79 1.44 -9.55
CA SER A 28 -2.32 0.85 -10.77
C SER A 28 -3.08 -0.44 -10.49
N LEU A 29 -2.53 -1.28 -9.62
CA LEU A 29 -3.19 -2.53 -9.25
C LEU A 29 -4.46 -2.28 -8.43
N ALA A 30 -4.43 -1.31 -7.53
CA ALA A 30 -5.59 -0.96 -6.74
C ALA A 30 -6.72 -0.41 -7.61
N GLU A 31 -6.38 0.45 -8.57
CA GLU A 31 -7.36 1.01 -9.49
C GLU A 31 -7.96 -0.03 -10.41
N SER A 32 -7.22 -1.10 -10.68
CA SER A 32 -7.71 -2.21 -11.51
C SER A 32 -8.56 -3.20 -10.75
N ASP A 33 -8.63 -3.07 -9.42
CA ASP A 33 -9.41 -3.99 -8.60
C ASP A 33 -10.88 -3.60 -8.66
N SER A 34 -11.70 -4.53 -9.16
CA SER A 34 -13.13 -4.27 -9.33
C SER A 34 -13.88 -4.14 -8.01
N GLU A 35 -13.28 -4.58 -6.91
CA GLU A 35 -13.89 -4.48 -5.60
C GLU A 35 -13.63 -3.15 -4.90
N LEU A 36 -12.75 -2.33 -5.48
CA LEU A 36 -12.41 -1.02 -4.93
C LEU A 36 -12.88 0.09 -5.86
N LEU A 37 -13.75 0.95 -5.34
CA LEU A 37 -14.15 2.16 -6.02
C LEU A 37 -13.30 3.30 -5.48
N GLU A 38 -12.55 3.95 -6.35
CA GLU A 38 -11.70 5.08 -5.96
C GLU A 38 -10.76 4.73 -4.81
N PRO A 39 -9.78 3.84 -5.04
CA PRO A 39 -8.86 3.45 -3.97
C PRO A 39 -8.06 4.63 -3.46
N GLU A 40 -7.88 4.66 -2.14
CA GLU A 40 -7.13 5.71 -1.47
C GLU A 40 -6.06 5.08 -0.59
N LEU A 41 -4.82 5.54 -0.72
CA LEU A 41 -3.71 5.01 0.06
C LEU A 41 -3.78 5.54 1.49
N VAL A 42 -3.87 4.64 2.46
CA VAL A 42 -3.98 5.01 3.87
C VAL A 42 -2.73 4.68 4.68
N ALA A 43 -1.94 3.72 4.23
CA ALA A 43 -0.73 3.34 4.95
C ALA A 43 0.26 2.69 3.99
N TRP A 44 1.55 2.83 4.28
CA TRP A 44 2.60 2.20 3.48
C TRP A 44 3.87 2.03 4.29
N ILE A 45 4.75 1.16 3.81
CA ILE A 45 6.10 1.02 4.34
C ILE A 45 7.09 0.92 3.19
N ASP A 46 8.20 1.66 3.33
CA ASP A 46 9.37 1.56 2.46
C ASP A 46 10.43 0.78 3.24
N ARG A 47 10.59 -0.49 2.92
CA ARG A 47 11.43 -1.38 3.71
C ARG A 47 12.92 -1.03 3.70
N PRO A 48 13.53 -0.68 2.56
CA PRO A 48 14.94 -0.31 2.57
C PRO A 48 15.27 0.86 3.47
N SER A 49 14.43 1.89 3.52
CA SER A 49 14.67 3.05 4.37
C SER A 49 14.06 2.91 5.76
N ARG A 50 13.21 1.90 5.94
CA ARG A 50 12.44 1.66 7.16
C ARG A 50 11.50 2.82 7.50
N GLN A 51 11.09 3.57 6.49
CA GLN A 51 10.11 4.63 6.66
C GLN A 51 8.71 4.09 6.40
N ALA A 52 7.77 4.56 7.18
CA ALA A 52 6.38 4.14 7.04
C ALA A 52 5.46 5.33 7.28
N SER A 53 4.27 5.26 6.73
CA SER A 53 3.23 6.25 6.97
C SER A 53 1.95 5.53 7.41
N PRO A 54 1.32 5.95 8.47
CA PRO A 54 1.77 7.04 9.33
C PRO A 54 2.98 6.64 10.16
N GLY A 55 3.83 7.60 10.46
CA GLY A 55 5.00 7.38 11.31
C GLY A 55 4.59 7.40 12.75
N LEU A 56 4.05 6.31 13.24
CA LEU A 56 3.55 6.22 14.62
C LEU A 56 4.69 5.88 15.58
N GLN A 57 5.55 6.84 15.82
CA GLN A 57 6.67 6.62 16.70
C GLN A 57 6.18 6.43 18.13
N GLY A 58 6.66 5.36 18.75
CA GLY A 58 6.32 5.05 20.11
C GLY A 58 4.98 4.35 20.31
N CYS A 59 4.21 4.17 19.26
CA CYS A 59 2.91 3.51 19.31
C CYS A 59 2.85 2.39 18.29
N GLY A 60 2.51 1.18 18.70
CA GLY A 60 2.32 0.08 17.78
C GLY A 60 3.57 -0.58 17.25
N GLY A 61 4.75 -0.10 17.60
CA GLY A 61 6.01 -0.69 17.19
C GLY A 61 6.24 -0.66 15.69
N PRO A 62 7.03 -1.60 15.15
CA PRO A 62 7.40 -1.60 13.73
C PRO A 62 6.22 -1.86 12.79
N ASP A 63 5.13 -2.42 13.27
CA ASP A 63 3.96 -2.72 12.45
C ASP A 63 2.82 -1.72 12.67
N GLY A 64 3.09 -0.58 13.29
CA GLY A 64 2.06 0.41 13.55
C GLY A 64 1.37 0.92 12.29
N TRP A 65 2.11 1.05 11.18
CA TRP A 65 1.55 1.46 9.90
C TRP A 65 0.48 0.47 9.41
N HIS A 66 0.72 -0.81 9.61
CA HIS A 66 -0.19 -1.87 9.18
C HIS A 66 -1.46 -1.85 10.02
N ASP A 67 -1.31 -1.75 11.34
CA ASP A 67 -2.45 -1.68 12.25
C ASP A 67 -3.29 -0.44 11.97
N TYR A 68 -2.64 0.68 11.69
CA TYR A 68 -3.34 1.89 11.31
C TYR A 68 -4.17 1.67 10.04
N GLY A 69 -3.57 1.07 9.02
CA GLY A 69 -4.28 0.80 7.77
C GLY A 69 -5.52 -0.05 7.97
N ILE A 70 -5.39 -1.11 8.78
CA ILE A 70 -6.52 -1.99 9.05
C ILE A 70 -7.61 -1.25 9.81
N SER A 71 -7.26 -0.48 10.84
CA SER A 71 -8.24 0.21 11.68
C SER A 71 -8.91 1.37 10.96
N HIS A 72 -8.34 1.85 9.86
CA HIS A 72 -8.90 2.95 9.07
C HIS A 72 -9.56 2.45 7.78
N GLY A 73 -10.04 1.24 7.79
CA GLY A 73 -10.85 0.72 6.68
C GLY A 73 -10.06 0.12 5.55
N GLY A 74 -8.84 -0.35 5.80
CA GLY A 74 -8.03 -0.99 4.77
C GLY A 74 -8.75 -2.16 4.14
N ARG A 75 -8.79 -2.22 2.81
CA ARG A 75 -9.45 -3.28 2.07
C ARG A 75 -8.50 -4.07 1.19
N LEU A 76 -7.39 -3.45 0.80
CA LEU A 76 -6.43 -4.08 -0.09
C LEU A 76 -5.03 -3.73 0.37
N GLU A 77 -4.20 -4.75 0.51
CA GLU A 77 -2.78 -4.58 0.74
C GLU A 77 -2.04 -5.05 -0.51
N VAL A 78 -1.20 -4.19 -1.08
CA VAL A 78 -0.36 -4.55 -2.22
C VAL A 78 1.08 -4.64 -1.73
N GLU A 79 1.67 -5.83 -1.83
CA GLU A 79 3.06 -6.04 -1.49
C GLU A 79 3.89 -6.08 -2.76
N VAL A 80 4.85 -5.16 -2.88
CA VAL A 80 5.76 -5.11 -4.03
C VAL A 80 7.06 -5.78 -3.60
N GLY A 81 7.05 -7.12 -3.65
CA GLY A 81 8.17 -7.93 -3.21
C GLY A 81 8.59 -7.59 -1.79
N GLU A 82 9.89 -7.45 -1.58
CA GLU A 82 10.44 -7.04 -0.29
C GLU A 82 10.75 -5.55 -0.24
N LEU A 83 10.34 -4.82 -1.26
CA LEU A 83 10.65 -3.39 -1.36
C LEU A 83 9.68 -2.54 -0.56
N ALA A 84 8.38 -2.76 -0.71
CA ALA A 84 7.38 -1.92 -0.08
C ALA A 84 6.04 -2.62 0.02
N SER A 85 5.18 -2.12 0.90
CA SER A 85 3.79 -2.55 0.97
C SER A 85 2.90 -1.33 1.11
N PHE A 86 1.69 -1.42 0.57
CA PHE A 86 0.75 -0.30 0.52
C PHE A 86 -0.64 -0.81 0.89
N ILE A 87 -1.33 -0.07 1.76
CA ILE A 87 -2.69 -0.43 2.16
C ILE A 87 -3.64 0.62 1.62
N PHE A 88 -4.64 0.18 0.89
CA PHE A 88 -5.65 1.02 0.28
C PHE A 88 -7.00 0.81 0.93
N THR A 89 -7.73 1.89 1.10
CA THR A 89 -9.13 1.86 1.46
C THR A 89 -9.95 2.32 0.26
N GLU A 90 -11.25 2.17 0.38
CA GLU A 90 -12.16 2.66 -0.64
C GLU A 90 -12.72 4.02 -0.19
N ALA A 91 -12.56 5.02 -1.04
CA ALA A 91 -13.15 6.32 -0.75
C ALA A 91 -14.66 6.20 -0.82
N SER A 92 -15.34 6.60 0.26
CA SER A 92 -16.78 6.49 0.29
C SER A 92 -17.43 7.67 -0.43
N PRO A 93 -18.26 7.42 -1.43
CA PRO A 93 -18.96 8.51 -2.10
C PRO A 93 -19.99 9.20 -1.23
N TYR A 94 -20.27 8.62 -0.06
CA TYR A 94 -21.29 9.15 0.85
C TYR A 94 -20.70 9.96 1.99
N ASP A 95 -19.39 10.08 2.06
CA ASP A 95 -18.71 10.86 3.09
C ASP A 95 -18.51 12.29 2.63
N SER A 96 -19.46 12.81 2.04
CA SER A 96 -19.41 14.20 1.61
C SER A 96 -20.15 15.10 2.57
#